data_cd1da4e592b55d19c74fc39990e43fb3
#
_entry.id   cd1da4e592b55d19c74fc39990e43fb3
#
_cell.length_a   1.000
_cell.length_b   1.000
_cell.length_c   1.000
_cell.angle_alpha   90.00
_cell.angle_beta   90.00
_cell.angle_gamma   90.00
#
_symmetry.space_group_name_H-M   'P 1'
#
loop_
_entity.id
_entity.type
_entity.pdbx_description
1 polymer ?
#
loop_
_entity_poly.entity_id
_entity_poly.type
_entity_poly.pdbx_seq_one_letter_code
_entity_poly.pdbx_strand_id
1 'polypeptide(L)'
;MDQMINIAQIGVGYWGPNLLRNLMLNKSCKVKTVIDIARERRKFVQNLYSTIAVSSNAEDVFNDPAINAVVISTPVATHYDLTIQALESGKHVLVEKPMATTLAEIE
;
A
#
# COMPACT_ATOMS: atom_id res chain seq x y z
N MET A 1 10.69 22.65 -7.92
CA MET A 1 9.40 22.30 -7.34
C MET A 1 9.32 20.81 -7.06
N ASP A 2 8.97 20.48 -5.86
CA ASP A 2 8.92 19.09 -5.47
C ASP A 2 7.65 18.44 -5.98
N GLN A 3 7.81 17.28 -6.55
CA GLN A 3 6.66 16.49 -6.98
C GLN A 3 6.24 15.59 -5.84
N MET A 4 4.95 15.62 -5.56
CA MET A 4 4.40 14.73 -4.57
C MET A 4 4.19 13.35 -5.19
N ILE A 5 4.68 12.33 -4.52
CA ILE A 5 4.52 10.95 -4.99
C ILE A 5 3.19 10.42 -4.48
N ASN A 6 2.36 9.96 -5.39
CA ASN A 6 1.08 9.35 -5.02
C ASN A 6 1.28 7.88 -4.72
N ILE A 7 0.88 7.49 -3.53
CA ILE A 7 1.11 6.15 -3.02
C ILE A 7 -0.21 5.46 -2.74
N ALA A 8 -0.24 4.15 -2.95
CA ALA A 8 -1.32 3.31 -2.45
C ALA A 8 -0.73 2.31 -1.49
N GLN A 9 -1.45 2.04 -0.42
CA GLN A 9 -1.07 1.01 0.53
C GLN A 9 -2.01 -0.18 0.37
N ILE A 10 -1.45 -1.36 0.17
CA ILE A 10 -2.21 -2.59 0.08
C ILE A 10 -2.04 -3.34 1.39
N GLY A 11 -3.13 -3.43 2.15
CA GLY A 11 -3.15 -4.09 3.43
C GLY A 11 -2.99 -3.12 4.59
N VAL A 12 -3.91 -3.23 5.57
CA VAL A 12 -3.87 -2.43 6.80
C VAL A 12 -4.04 -3.38 7.97
N GLY A 13 -3.25 -4.46 7.97
CA GLY A 13 -3.33 -5.46 9.01
C GLY A 13 -2.64 -5.01 10.28
N TYR A 14 -1.88 -5.92 10.88
CA TYR A 14 -1.31 -5.67 12.19
C TYR A 14 -0.42 -4.43 12.25
N TRP A 15 0.54 -4.30 11.32
CA TRP A 15 1.45 -3.16 11.30
C TRP A 15 1.02 -2.06 10.33
N GLY A 16 0.01 -2.32 9.53
CA GLY A 16 -0.43 -1.40 8.51
C GLY A 16 -0.83 -0.02 9.02
N PRO A 17 -1.54 0.08 10.17
CA PRO A 17 -1.91 1.40 10.68
C PRO A 17 -0.72 2.29 11.00
N ASN A 18 0.36 1.72 11.55
CA ASN A 18 1.55 2.50 11.85
C ASN A 18 2.25 2.97 10.59
N LEU A 19 2.34 2.09 9.60
CA LEU A 19 2.91 2.45 8.32
C LEU A 19 2.11 3.55 7.65
N LEU A 20 0.79 3.41 7.64
CA LEU A 20 -0.08 4.40 7.03
C LEU A 20 0.09 5.75 7.70
N ARG A 21 0.15 5.77 9.04
CA ARG A 21 0.34 7.02 9.76
C ARG A 21 1.65 7.69 9.37
N ASN A 22 2.72 6.91 9.26
CA ASN A 22 4.01 7.46 8.86
C ASN A 22 3.99 8.02 7.45
N LEU A 23 3.29 7.35 6.54
CA LEU A 23 3.13 7.84 5.18
C LEU A 23 2.32 9.13 5.14
N MET A 24 1.28 9.22 5.96
CA MET A 24 0.46 10.43 6.03
C MET A 24 1.23 11.63 6.57
N LEU A 25 2.22 11.39 7.41
CA LEU A 25 3.06 12.46 7.97
C LEU A 25 4.18 12.88 7.03
N ASN A 26 4.46 12.09 6.02
CA ASN A 26 5.56 12.39 5.09
C ASN A 26 5.12 13.45 4.09
N LYS A 27 5.89 14.53 4.02
CA LYS A 27 5.54 15.66 3.16
C LYS A 27 5.83 15.43 1.68
N SER A 28 6.60 14.39 1.38
CA SER A 28 6.99 14.10 0.00
C SER A 28 6.05 13.13 -0.70
N CYS A 29 5.09 12.57 0.02
CA CYS A 29 4.16 11.62 -0.56
C CYS A 29 2.74 11.87 -0.10
N LYS A 30 1.81 11.38 -0.90
CA LYS A 30 0.39 11.47 -0.62
C LYS A 30 -0.21 10.08 -0.76
N VAL A 31 -0.90 9.62 0.28
CA VAL A 31 -1.60 8.35 0.21
C VAL A 31 -2.94 8.58 -0.46
N LYS A 32 -3.08 8.05 -1.66
CA LYS A 32 -4.29 8.24 -2.46
C LYS A 32 -5.31 7.16 -2.18
N THR A 33 -4.86 5.92 -2.05
CA THR A 33 -5.76 4.77 -1.96
C THR A 33 -5.21 3.76 -0.98
N VAL A 34 -6.12 3.11 -0.26
CA VAL A 34 -5.80 1.98 0.61
C VAL A 34 -6.67 0.80 0.20
N ILE A 35 -6.04 -0.34 0.03
CA ILE A 35 -6.70 -1.59 -0.34
C ILE A 35 -6.69 -2.54 0.84
N ASP A 36 -7.85 -3.08 1.19
CA ASP A 36 -7.93 -4.15 2.17
C ASP A 36 -9.20 -4.94 1.91
N ILE A 37 -9.11 -6.26 1.96
CA ILE A 37 -10.28 -7.12 1.72
C ILE A 37 -11.25 -7.07 2.90
N ALA A 38 -10.79 -6.71 4.08
CA ALA A 38 -11.61 -6.67 5.27
C ALA A 38 -12.35 -5.34 5.37
N ARG A 39 -13.67 -5.42 5.45
CA ARG A 39 -14.51 -4.23 5.50
C ARG A 39 -14.20 -3.36 6.72
N GLU A 40 -13.99 -3.97 7.88
CA GLU A 40 -13.71 -3.19 9.09
C GLU A 40 -12.39 -2.46 8.99
N ARG A 41 -11.42 -2.98 8.25
CA ARG A 41 -10.15 -2.28 8.04
C ARG A 41 -10.35 -1.08 7.14
N ARG A 42 -11.16 -1.22 6.10
CA ARG A 42 -11.47 -0.09 5.22
C ARG A 42 -12.19 1.02 5.98
N LYS A 43 -13.13 0.63 6.85
CA LYS A 43 -13.84 1.60 7.68
C LYS A 43 -12.91 2.31 8.64
N PHE A 44 -11.97 1.59 9.22
CA PHE A 44 -10.97 2.17 10.11
C PHE A 44 -10.20 3.28 9.40
N VAL A 45 -9.75 3.01 8.19
CA VAL A 45 -9.00 3.99 7.41
C VAL A 45 -9.87 5.20 7.07
N GLN A 46 -11.10 4.99 6.63
CA GLN A 46 -11.99 6.08 6.27
C GLN A 46 -12.31 6.99 7.45
N ASN A 47 -12.46 6.40 8.63
CA ASN A 47 -12.75 7.18 9.83
C ASN A 47 -11.57 8.05 10.26
N LEU A 48 -10.35 7.58 10.03
CA LEU A 48 -9.16 8.35 10.40
C LEU A 48 -8.73 9.33 9.33
N TYR A 49 -8.89 8.96 8.07
CA TYR A 49 -8.34 9.74 6.95
C TYR A 49 -9.39 9.85 5.86
N SER A 50 -10.23 10.87 5.97
CA SER A 50 -11.37 11.03 5.07
C SER A 50 -10.97 11.31 3.62
N THR A 51 -9.72 11.70 3.38
CA THR A 51 -9.25 12.00 2.03
C THR A 51 -8.73 10.78 1.27
N ILE A 52 -8.62 9.64 1.95
CA ILE A 52 -8.10 8.43 1.32
C ILE A 52 -9.25 7.62 0.74
N ALA A 53 -9.13 7.23 -0.52
CA ALA A 53 -10.07 6.29 -1.13
C ALA A 53 -9.76 4.88 -0.64
N VAL A 54 -10.78 4.08 -0.40
CA VAL A 54 -10.57 2.69 0.02
C VAL A 54 -11.27 1.74 -0.94
N SER A 55 -10.71 0.56 -1.09
CA SER A 55 -11.26 -0.46 -1.99
C SER A 55 -10.84 -1.83 -1.49
N SER A 56 -11.57 -2.85 -1.93
CA SER A 56 -11.21 -4.24 -1.66
C SER A 56 -10.47 -4.88 -2.83
N ASN A 57 -10.32 -4.17 -3.93
CA ASN A 57 -9.75 -4.72 -5.16
C ASN A 57 -8.44 -4.02 -5.50
N ALA A 58 -7.34 -4.77 -5.44
CA ALA A 58 -6.02 -4.22 -5.73
C ALA A 58 -5.89 -3.73 -7.17
N GLU A 59 -6.70 -4.24 -8.08
CA GLU A 59 -6.66 -3.77 -9.46
C GLU A 59 -7.01 -2.29 -9.58
N ASP A 60 -7.78 -1.77 -8.65
CA ASP A 60 -8.09 -0.34 -8.64
C ASP A 60 -6.82 0.49 -8.51
N VAL A 61 -5.80 -0.06 -7.87
CA VAL A 61 -4.50 0.58 -7.73
C VAL A 61 -3.63 0.35 -8.96
N PHE A 62 -3.56 -0.90 -9.40
CA PHE A 62 -2.67 -1.24 -10.51
C PHE A 62 -3.09 -0.56 -11.82
N ASN A 63 -4.37 -0.30 -11.98
CA ASN A 63 -4.91 0.34 -13.17
C ASN A 63 -4.99 1.87 -13.05
N ASP A 64 -4.59 2.44 -11.92
CA ASP A 64 -4.66 3.88 -11.72
C ASP A 64 -3.33 4.53 -12.12
N PRO A 65 -3.28 5.27 -13.23
CA PRO A 65 -2.03 5.87 -13.69
C PRO A 65 -1.53 7.00 -12.78
N ALA A 66 -2.39 7.50 -11.90
CA ALA A 66 -1.99 8.56 -10.99
C ALA A 66 -1.21 8.04 -9.79
N ILE A 67 -1.23 6.72 -9.55
CA ILE A 67 -0.47 6.13 -8.45
C ILE A 67 0.92 5.75 -8.94
N ASN A 68 1.92 6.30 -8.28
CA ASN A 68 3.33 6.12 -8.68
C ASN A 68 3.97 4.93 -7.97
N ALA A 69 3.56 4.67 -6.72
CA ALA A 69 4.21 3.67 -5.90
C ALA A 69 3.19 2.92 -5.07
N VAL A 70 3.51 1.69 -4.74
CA VAL A 70 2.64 0.82 -3.96
C VAL A 70 3.42 0.32 -2.76
N VAL A 71 2.82 0.45 -1.58
CA VAL A 71 3.38 -0.09 -0.34
C VAL A 71 2.55 -1.31 0.03
N ILE A 72 3.21 -2.46 0.18
CA ILE A 72 2.52 -3.71 0.44
C ILE A 72 2.72 -4.11 1.90
N SER A 73 1.61 -4.22 2.63
CA SER A 73 1.61 -4.57 4.04
C SER A 73 0.57 -5.66 4.30
N THR A 74 0.64 -6.71 3.49
CA THR A 74 -0.24 -7.88 3.60
C THR A 74 0.56 -9.05 4.17
N PRO A 75 -0.09 -10.19 4.46
CA PRO A 75 0.65 -11.38 4.89
C PRO A 75 1.68 -11.78 3.85
N VAL A 76 2.78 -12.35 4.32
CA VAL A 76 3.91 -12.74 3.48
C VAL A 76 3.48 -13.55 2.27
N ALA A 77 2.49 -14.42 2.44
CA ALA A 77 2.06 -15.31 1.36
C ALA A 77 1.57 -14.56 0.12
N THR A 78 1.11 -13.31 0.29
CA THR A 78 0.58 -12.54 -0.83
C THR A 78 1.57 -11.51 -1.37
N HIS A 79 2.70 -11.30 -0.70
CA HIS A 79 3.66 -10.28 -1.10
C HIS A 79 4.19 -10.48 -2.51
N TYR A 80 4.51 -11.72 -2.83
CA TYR A 80 5.14 -12.00 -4.11
C TYR A 80 4.23 -11.66 -5.29
N ASP A 81 3.00 -12.14 -5.24
CA ASP A 81 2.06 -11.90 -6.33
C ASP A 81 1.73 -10.42 -6.48
N LEU A 82 1.51 -9.74 -5.37
CA LEU A 82 1.19 -8.31 -5.41
C LEU A 82 2.38 -7.49 -5.91
N THR A 83 3.58 -7.89 -5.52
CA THR A 83 4.79 -7.21 -5.97
C THR A 83 4.94 -7.33 -7.48
N ILE A 84 4.75 -8.53 -8.01
CA ILE A 84 4.85 -8.77 -9.44
C ILE A 84 3.81 -7.94 -10.20
N GLN A 85 2.56 -7.94 -9.74
CA GLN A 85 1.51 -7.18 -10.39
C GLN A 85 1.80 -5.67 -10.38
N ALA A 86 2.32 -5.17 -9.27
CA ALA A 86 2.66 -3.75 -9.17
C ALA A 86 3.78 -3.39 -10.13
N LEU A 87 4.82 -4.22 -10.21
CA LEU A 87 5.93 -3.96 -11.12
C LEU A 87 5.48 -4.03 -12.57
N GLU A 88 4.62 -4.99 -12.89
CA GLU A 88 4.10 -5.12 -14.25
C GLU A 88 3.24 -3.93 -14.66
N SER A 89 2.62 -3.26 -13.69
CA SER A 89 1.83 -2.08 -13.97
C SER A 89 2.67 -0.79 -13.98
N GLY A 90 4.00 -0.93 -13.86
CA GLY A 90 4.91 0.21 -13.96
C GLY A 90 5.07 1.02 -12.70
N LYS A 91 4.73 0.46 -11.55
CA LYS A 91 4.79 1.18 -10.29
C LYS A 91 6.01 0.77 -9.47
N HIS A 92 6.50 1.69 -8.67
CA HIS A 92 7.52 1.37 -7.69
C HIS A 92 6.89 0.61 -6.54
N VAL A 93 7.65 -0.29 -5.94
CA VAL A 93 7.10 -1.14 -4.88
C VAL A 93 7.97 -1.06 -3.64
N LEU A 94 7.32 -0.88 -2.50
CA LEU A 94 7.95 -0.95 -1.19
C LEU A 94 7.20 -2.00 -0.38
N VAL A 95 7.93 -2.98 0.14
CA VAL A 95 7.31 -4.07 0.89
C VAL A 95 7.67 -3.90 2.37
N GLU A 96 6.64 -3.92 3.21
CA GLU A 96 6.76 -3.72 4.63
C GLU A 96 7.48 -4.89 5.30
N LYS A 97 8.30 -4.56 6.30
CA LYS A 97 8.88 -5.58 7.17
C LYS A 97 7.87 -5.95 8.27
N PRO A 98 7.91 -7.15 8.78
CA PRO A 98 8.78 -8.25 8.41
C PRO A 98 8.17 -9.11 7.30
N MET A 99 8.26 -8.63 6.11
CA MET A 99 7.69 -9.37 4.98
C MET A 99 8.49 -10.63 4.69
N ALA A 100 9.75 -10.64 5.06
CA ALA A 100 10.63 -11.77 4.85
C ALA A 100 11.24 -12.20 6.17
N THR A 101 11.23 -13.49 6.45
CA THR A 101 11.81 -14.03 7.66
C THR A 101 13.13 -14.72 7.40
N THR A 102 13.48 -14.91 6.14
CA THR A 102 14.73 -15.51 5.72
C THR A 102 15.28 -14.77 4.52
N LEU A 103 16.56 -14.94 4.25
CA LEU A 103 17.17 -14.35 3.07
C LEU A 103 16.55 -14.87 1.79
N ALA A 104 16.11 -16.12 1.79
CA ALA A 104 15.48 -16.69 0.62
C ALA A 104 14.22 -15.94 0.21
N GLU A 105 13.51 -15.38 1.17
CA GLU A 105 12.31 -14.62 0.89
C GLU A 105 12.63 -13.24 0.31
N ILE A 106 13.80 -12.71 0.64
CA ILE A 106 14.23 -11.41 0.16
C ILE A 106 14.77 -11.52 -1.26
N GLU A 107 15.49 -12.60 -1.49
CA GLU A 107 16.07 -12.85 -2.79
C GLU A 107 15.04 -13.34 -3.78
#